data_2f4d7547e28445f3ff710e165660e4ac
#
_entry.id   2f4d7547e28445f3ff710e165660e4ac
#
_cell.length_a   1.000
_cell.length_b   1.000
_cell.length_c   1.000
_cell.angle_alpha   90.00
_cell.angle_beta   90.00
_cell.angle_gamma   90.00
#
_symmetry.space_group_name_H-M   'P 1'
#
loop_
_entity.id
_entity.type
_entity.pdbx_description
1 polymer ?
#
loop_
_entity_poly.entity_id
_entity_poly.type
_entity_poly.pdbx_seq_one_letter_code
_entity_poly.pdbx_strand_id
1 'polypeptide(L)'
;MKYTKEHEWLKMDGLIATVGITSHAAEQLGDLVFVELPTENKVVSLGDEIVVIESVKAASDIQSPADGTIVEINNNIVEDPNLVNSDPLGEGWFFKMEIKDPSILDEMMDENEYLSFIS
;
A
#
# COMPACT_ATOMS: atom_id res chain seq x y z
N MET A 1 -3.98 6.46 -11.12
CA MET A 1 -3.86 5.94 -9.73
C MET A 1 -5.10 6.26 -8.92
N LYS A 2 -5.42 5.40 -7.99
CA LYS A 2 -6.45 5.64 -6.99
C LYS A 2 -5.83 5.71 -5.61
N TYR A 3 -6.50 6.41 -4.69
CA TYR A 3 -5.99 6.66 -3.34
C TYR A 3 -7.06 6.36 -2.31
N THR A 4 -6.65 5.82 -1.16
CA THR A 4 -7.56 5.55 -0.04
C THR A 4 -7.39 6.59 1.07
N LYS A 5 -8.36 6.64 1.97
CA LYS A 5 -8.29 7.51 3.16
C LYS A 5 -7.21 7.07 4.13
N GLU A 6 -6.72 5.84 3.99
CA GLU A 6 -5.62 5.30 4.79
C GLU A 6 -4.26 5.63 4.17
N HIS A 7 -4.22 6.46 3.12
CA HIS A 7 -3.00 6.91 2.43
C HIS A 7 -2.27 5.81 1.66
N GLU A 8 -3.04 4.87 1.12
CA GLU A 8 -2.54 3.86 0.21
C GLU A 8 -2.82 4.31 -1.22
N TRP A 9 -1.92 3.99 -2.14
CA TRP A 9 -2.16 4.21 -3.57
C TRP A 9 -2.29 2.86 -4.27
N LEU A 10 -3.10 2.84 -5.33
CA LEU A 10 -3.31 1.67 -6.17
C LEU A 10 -3.08 2.04 -7.63
N LYS A 11 -2.23 1.26 -8.29
CA LYS A 11 -1.98 1.38 -9.71
C LYS A 11 -2.48 0.10 -10.38
N MET A 12 -3.50 0.23 -11.23
CA MET A 12 -4.15 -0.91 -11.86
C MET A 12 -3.47 -1.33 -13.15
N ASP A 13 -3.39 -2.65 -13.35
CA ASP A 13 -3.03 -3.28 -14.61
C ASP A 13 -4.01 -4.46 -14.77
N GLY A 14 -5.09 -4.20 -15.53
CA GLY A 14 -6.22 -5.15 -15.57
C GLY A 14 -6.88 -5.24 -14.20
N LEU A 15 -6.99 -6.45 -13.66
CA LEU A 15 -7.52 -6.68 -12.31
C LEU A 15 -6.45 -6.71 -11.23
N ILE A 16 -5.19 -6.54 -11.60
CA ILE A 16 -4.06 -6.56 -10.66
C ILE A 16 -3.74 -5.14 -10.21
N ALA A 17 -3.80 -4.91 -8.92
CA ALA A 17 -3.42 -3.62 -8.33
C ALA A 17 -2.04 -3.73 -7.71
N THR A 18 -1.15 -2.80 -8.05
CA THR A 18 0.09 -2.58 -7.29
C THR A 18 -0.25 -1.59 -6.19
N VAL A 19 0.08 -1.92 -4.96
CA VAL A 19 -0.30 -1.15 -3.77
C VAL A 19 0.94 -0.69 -3.01
N GLY A 20 0.93 0.57 -2.63
CA GLY A 20 1.97 1.15 -1.79
C GLY A 20 1.37 2.24 -0.92
N ILE A 21 2.21 2.99 -0.21
CA ILE A 21 1.78 4.14 0.57
C ILE A 21 2.22 5.42 -0.12
N THR A 22 1.47 6.50 0.13
CA THR A 22 1.77 7.80 -0.49
C THR A 22 3.00 8.45 0.14
N SER A 23 3.53 9.45 -0.56
CA SER A 23 4.64 10.26 -0.03
C SER A 23 4.24 10.92 1.29
N HIS A 24 3.00 11.36 1.40
CA HIS A 24 2.44 11.96 2.62
C HIS A 24 2.54 10.98 3.81
N ALA A 25 2.12 9.73 3.60
CA ALA A 25 2.20 8.71 4.64
C ALA A 25 3.65 8.38 4.99
N ALA A 26 4.52 8.24 4.00
CA ALA A 26 5.93 7.94 4.23
C ALA A 26 6.62 9.03 5.05
N GLU A 27 6.31 10.30 4.77
CA GLU A 27 6.85 11.43 5.54
C GLU A 27 6.37 11.42 6.99
N GLN A 28 5.08 11.11 7.19
CA GLN A 28 4.52 11.07 8.55
C GLN A 28 5.08 9.92 9.39
N LEU A 29 5.36 8.79 8.76
CA LEU A 29 5.94 7.64 9.46
C LEU A 29 7.40 7.86 9.85
N GLY A 30 8.15 8.62 9.06
CA GLY A 30 9.59 8.73 9.22
C GLY A 30 10.30 7.50 8.65
N ASP A 31 11.59 7.36 8.93
CA ASP A 31 12.41 6.30 8.35
C ASP A 31 11.92 4.92 8.76
N LEU A 32 11.62 4.08 7.78
CA LEU A 32 11.23 2.70 8.02
C LEU A 32 12.47 1.84 8.29
N VAL A 33 12.36 0.97 9.29
CA VAL A 33 13.44 0.08 9.71
C VAL A 33 13.07 -1.39 9.61
N PHE A 34 11.78 -1.71 9.46
CA PHE A 34 11.29 -3.08 9.34
C PHE A 34 10.01 -3.13 8.53
N VAL A 35 9.90 -4.14 7.64
CA VAL A 35 8.70 -4.41 6.86
C VAL A 35 8.46 -5.91 6.86
N GLU A 36 7.24 -6.32 7.21
CA GLU A 36 6.79 -7.70 7.10
C GLU A 36 5.62 -7.75 6.12
N LEU A 37 5.78 -8.52 5.05
CA LEU A 37 4.81 -8.63 3.97
C LEU A 37 3.94 -9.88 4.13
N PRO A 38 2.72 -9.89 3.52
CA PRO A 38 1.89 -11.09 3.50
C PRO A 38 2.51 -12.16 2.60
N THR A 39 1.98 -13.38 2.68
CA THR A 39 2.40 -14.46 1.77
C THR A 39 1.68 -14.34 0.44
N GLU A 40 2.35 -14.74 -0.64
CA GLU A 40 1.72 -14.86 -1.95
C GLU A 40 0.59 -15.89 -1.89
N ASN A 41 -0.43 -15.66 -2.71
CA ASN A 41 -1.65 -16.47 -2.79
C ASN A 41 -2.58 -16.37 -1.58
N LYS A 42 -2.29 -15.48 -0.63
CA LYS A 42 -3.18 -15.25 0.51
C LYS A 42 -4.44 -14.51 0.05
N VAL A 43 -5.60 -15.04 0.44
CA VAL A 43 -6.89 -14.37 0.23
C VAL A 43 -7.09 -13.37 1.36
N VAL A 44 -7.45 -12.14 1.01
CA VAL A 44 -7.61 -11.05 1.98
C VAL A 44 -8.95 -10.35 1.77
N SER A 45 -9.43 -9.73 2.84
CA SER A 45 -10.65 -8.92 2.82
C SER A 45 -10.30 -7.45 3.07
N LEU A 46 -11.15 -6.56 2.56
CA LEU A 46 -11.03 -5.12 2.81
C LEU A 46 -10.85 -4.88 4.32
N GLY A 47 -9.82 -4.13 4.66
CA GLY A 47 -9.54 -3.75 6.04
C GLY A 47 -8.67 -4.73 6.82
N ASP A 48 -8.35 -5.91 6.26
CA ASP A 48 -7.43 -6.84 6.92
C ASP A 48 -6.05 -6.18 7.05
N GLU A 49 -5.45 -6.32 8.22
CA GLU A 49 -4.09 -5.85 8.47
C GLU A 49 -3.12 -6.89 7.89
N ILE A 50 -2.47 -6.54 6.78
CA ILE A 50 -1.69 -7.52 6.01
C ILE A 50 -0.21 -7.19 5.89
N VAL A 51 0.19 -5.97 6.20
CA VAL A 51 1.61 -5.56 6.22
C VAL A 51 1.91 -4.95 7.58
N VAL A 52 3.01 -5.37 8.20
CA VAL A 52 3.51 -4.75 9.43
C VAL A 52 4.72 -3.92 9.08
N ILE A 53 4.74 -2.67 9.54
CA ILE A 53 5.89 -1.79 9.36
C ILE A 53 6.32 -1.22 10.70
N GLU A 54 7.62 -1.00 10.84
CA GLU A 54 8.18 -0.29 12.00
C GLU A 54 9.05 0.85 11.48
N SER A 55 8.86 2.01 12.06
CA SER A 55 9.69 3.17 11.79
C SER A 55 10.50 3.50 13.04
N VAL A 56 11.38 4.47 12.92
CA VAL A 56 12.15 5.00 14.08
C VAL A 56 11.25 5.59 15.15
N LYS A 57 9.99 5.88 14.82
CA LYS A 57 9.01 6.48 15.74
C LYS A 57 8.05 5.48 16.34
N ALA A 58 7.54 4.53 15.55
CA ALA A 58 6.43 3.67 15.96
C ALA A 58 6.25 2.49 15.02
N ALA A 59 5.46 1.50 15.46
CA ALA A 59 4.97 0.42 14.62
C ALA A 59 3.60 0.79 14.04
N SER A 60 3.28 0.27 12.86
CA SER A 60 1.99 0.47 12.20
C SER A 60 1.66 -0.72 11.32
N ASP A 61 0.40 -0.81 10.89
CA ASP A 61 -0.06 -1.84 9.96
C ASP A 61 -0.62 -1.19 8.71
N ILE A 62 -0.48 -1.89 7.58
CA ILE A 62 -1.11 -1.50 6.32
C ILE A 62 -2.25 -2.47 6.08
N GLN A 63 -3.43 -1.93 5.82
CA GLN A 63 -4.64 -2.71 5.58
C GLN A 63 -4.80 -3.02 4.10
N SER A 64 -5.51 -4.11 3.80
CA SER A 64 -5.90 -4.39 2.43
C SER A 64 -6.92 -3.36 1.95
N PRO A 65 -6.70 -2.73 0.80
CA PRO A 65 -7.64 -1.72 0.28
C PRO A 65 -8.88 -2.32 -0.38
N ALA A 66 -8.95 -3.64 -0.54
CA ALA A 66 -10.04 -4.31 -1.21
C ALA A 66 -10.03 -5.80 -0.87
N ASP A 67 -11.12 -6.49 -1.19
CA ASP A 67 -11.16 -7.95 -1.18
C ASP A 67 -10.38 -8.47 -2.39
N GLY A 68 -9.59 -9.49 -2.20
CA GLY A 68 -8.82 -10.08 -3.30
C GLY A 68 -7.80 -11.10 -2.84
N THR A 69 -6.82 -11.35 -3.70
CA THR A 69 -5.76 -12.32 -3.46
C THR A 69 -4.40 -11.68 -3.72
N ILE A 70 -3.47 -11.85 -2.79
CA ILE A 70 -2.11 -11.36 -2.94
C ILE A 70 -1.42 -12.22 -4.00
N VAL A 71 -0.90 -11.58 -5.06
CA VAL A 71 -0.25 -12.31 -6.16
C VAL A 71 1.26 -12.09 -6.22
N GLU A 72 1.75 -10.99 -5.67
CA GLU A 72 3.19 -10.70 -5.66
C GLU A 72 3.54 -9.82 -4.47
N ILE A 73 4.74 -9.99 -3.92
CA ILE A 73 5.25 -9.16 -2.82
C ILE A 73 6.61 -8.57 -3.22
N ASN A 74 6.92 -7.40 -2.67
CA ASN A 74 8.18 -6.70 -2.98
C ASN A 74 9.24 -6.99 -1.91
N ASN A 75 10.01 -8.04 -2.12
CA ASN A 75 11.05 -8.42 -1.17
C ASN A 75 12.16 -7.37 -1.03
N ASN A 76 12.29 -6.45 -1.98
CA ASN A 76 13.32 -5.40 -1.91
C ASN A 76 13.12 -4.48 -0.71
N ILE A 77 11.86 -4.23 -0.30
CA ILE A 77 11.59 -3.38 0.86
C ILE A 77 11.77 -4.13 2.19
N VAL A 78 11.77 -5.45 2.15
CA VAL A 78 12.11 -6.26 3.34
C VAL A 78 13.61 -6.15 3.61
N GLU A 79 14.43 -6.20 2.56
CA GLU A 79 15.88 -6.09 2.64
C GLU A 79 16.33 -4.64 2.89
N ASP A 80 15.60 -3.67 2.31
CA ASP A 80 15.89 -2.24 2.45
C ASP A 80 14.58 -1.47 2.71
N PRO A 81 14.12 -1.43 3.96
CA PRO A 81 12.87 -0.71 4.29
C PRO A 81 12.88 0.76 3.92
N ASN A 82 14.04 1.40 3.92
CA ASN A 82 14.15 2.82 3.59
C ASN A 82 13.80 3.11 2.12
N LEU A 83 13.75 2.10 1.27
CA LEU A 83 13.30 2.24 -0.11
C LEU A 83 11.87 2.78 -0.19
N VAL A 84 11.04 2.44 0.79
CA VAL A 84 9.68 2.98 0.88
C VAL A 84 9.71 4.50 1.10
N ASN A 85 10.67 4.99 1.86
CA ASN A 85 10.81 6.43 2.11
C ASN A 85 11.39 7.16 0.90
N SER A 86 12.37 6.56 0.24
CA SER A 86 13.09 7.21 -0.86
C SER A 86 12.30 7.21 -2.16
N ASP A 87 11.47 6.19 -2.39
CA ASP A 87 10.70 6.07 -3.64
C ASP A 87 9.32 5.40 -3.39
N PRO A 88 8.44 6.04 -2.62
CA PRO A 88 7.18 5.43 -2.21
C PRO A 88 6.22 5.12 -3.36
N LEU A 89 6.28 5.86 -4.45
CA LEU A 89 5.40 5.68 -5.60
C LEU A 89 6.02 4.79 -6.69
N GLY A 90 7.26 4.37 -6.53
CA GLY A 90 7.99 3.54 -7.49
C GLY A 90 8.47 2.25 -6.85
N GLU A 91 9.78 2.16 -6.63
CA GLU A 91 10.44 0.94 -6.12
C GLU A 91 9.97 0.52 -4.72
N GLY A 92 9.37 1.42 -3.98
CA GLY A 92 8.88 1.18 -2.61
C GLY A 92 7.48 0.60 -2.51
N TRP A 93 6.94 0.01 -3.57
CA TRP A 93 5.63 -0.63 -3.51
C TRP A 93 5.65 -1.84 -2.56
N PHE A 94 4.50 -2.18 -1.98
CA PHE A 94 4.42 -3.27 -1.00
C PHE A 94 4.03 -4.62 -1.60
N PHE A 95 2.90 -4.67 -2.30
CA PHE A 95 2.39 -5.92 -2.84
C PHE A 95 1.53 -5.66 -4.06
N LYS A 96 1.27 -6.72 -4.84
CA LYS A 96 0.28 -6.71 -5.91
C LYS A 96 -0.83 -7.67 -5.53
N MET A 97 -2.07 -7.29 -5.82
CA MET A 97 -3.23 -8.12 -5.52
C MET A 97 -4.19 -8.14 -6.70
N GLU A 98 -4.82 -9.30 -6.92
CA GLU A 98 -5.95 -9.40 -7.83
C GLU A 98 -7.19 -8.96 -7.08
N ILE A 99 -7.86 -7.91 -7.56
CA ILE A 99 -9.04 -7.36 -6.90
C ILE A 99 -10.25 -8.17 -7.32
N LYS A 100 -11.03 -8.62 -6.33
CA LYS A 100 -12.22 -9.45 -6.55
C LYS A 100 -13.34 -8.69 -7.23
N ASP A 101 -13.58 -7.45 -6.79
CA ASP A 101 -14.62 -6.59 -7.33
C ASP A 101 -14.04 -5.20 -7.63
N PRO A 102 -13.72 -4.92 -8.91
CA PRO A 102 -13.09 -3.64 -9.25
C PRO A 102 -13.98 -2.41 -9.05
N SER A 103 -15.28 -2.59 -8.77
CA SER A 103 -16.16 -1.45 -8.48
C SER A 103 -15.76 -0.71 -7.21
N ILE A 104 -14.96 -1.34 -6.33
CA ILE A 104 -14.43 -0.69 -5.13
C ILE A 104 -13.57 0.55 -5.50
N LEU A 105 -12.97 0.54 -6.68
CA LEU A 105 -12.15 1.67 -7.15
C LEU A 105 -12.96 2.95 -7.32
N ASP A 106 -14.26 2.83 -7.58
CA ASP A 106 -15.14 3.99 -7.73
C ASP A 106 -15.36 4.71 -6.40
N GLU A 107 -15.12 4.04 -5.28
CA GLU A 107 -15.24 4.62 -3.94
C GLU A 107 -13.94 5.27 -3.48
N MET A 108 -12.86 5.11 -4.24
CA MET A 108 -11.56 5.67 -3.91
C MET A 108 -11.39 7.05 -4.56
N MET A 109 -10.43 7.81 -4.02
CA MET A 109 -10.13 9.16 -4.50
C MET A 109 -9.22 9.10 -5.73
N ASP A 110 -9.41 10.04 -6.65
CA ASP A 110 -8.40 10.32 -7.67
C ASP A 110 -7.32 11.23 -7.05
N GLU A 111 -6.31 11.60 -7.83
CA GLU A 111 -5.21 12.41 -7.32
C GLU A 111 -5.66 13.77 -6.78
N ASN A 112 -6.54 14.45 -7.50
CA ASN A 112 -7.02 15.77 -7.08
C ASN A 112 -7.83 15.69 -5.79
N GLU A 113 -8.69 14.69 -5.67
CA GLU A 113 -9.48 14.45 -4.47
C GLU A 113 -8.57 14.14 -3.28
N TYR A 114 -7.54 13.32 -3.50
CA TYR A 114 -6.61 12.96 -2.44
C TYR A 114 -5.79 14.16 -1.99
N LEU A 115 -5.29 14.99 -2.91
CA LEU A 115 -4.54 16.20 -2.58
C LEU A 115 -5.38 17.17 -1.74
N SER A 116 -6.67 17.28 -2.07
CA SER A 116 -7.60 18.08 -1.26
C SER A 116 -7.81 17.47 0.13
N PHE A 117 -7.86 16.15 0.20
CA PHE A 117 -8.07 15.41 1.45
C PHE A 117 -6.92 15.62 2.45
N ILE A 118 -5.69 15.69 1.97
CA ILE A 118 -4.50 15.85 2.82
C ILE A 118 -4.08 17.31 3.06
N SER A 119 -4.73 18.25 2.39
CA SER A 119 -4.40 19.68 2.52
C SER A 119 -5.03 20.33 3.75
#